data_f13cbc018c37abc187c539eed81eeb15
#
_entry.id   f13cbc018c37abc187c539eed81eeb15
#
_cell.length_a   1.000
_cell.length_b   1.000
_cell.length_c   1.000
_cell.angle_alpha   90.00
_cell.angle_beta   90.00
_cell.angle_gamma   90.00
#
_symmetry.space_group_name_H-M   'P 1'
#
loop_
_entity.id
_entity.type
_entity.pdbx_description
1 polymer ?
#
loop_
_entity_poly.entity_id
_entity_poly.type
_entity_poly.pdbx_seq_one_letter_code
_entity_poly.pdbx_strand_id
1 'polypeptide(L)'
;VPGEACEAAEKVPRAVDRVEMLRSQARYQFGEDGSSLLDGCNVAGKYPYLKFLRGNAQLGMLTPERGMLSLTMDGGAVLMERGVHTVEMGDFDLTGNLFAIGVTGADDRIRAGDEVAIVRNGELEGVGVAAMSGEDMVQSRRGEAVRVRHKRKRK
;
A
#
# COMPACT_ATOMS: atom_id res chain seq x y z
N VAL A 1 9.05 17.44 34.17
CA VAL A 1 10.38 17.81 33.72
C VAL A 1 10.64 17.17 32.36
N PRO A 2 11.05 17.94 31.35
CA PRO A 2 11.24 17.40 30.01
C PRO A 2 12.21 16.22 29.93
N GLY A 3 13.28 16.21 30.72
CA GLY A 3 14.23 15.12 30.75
C GLY A 3 13.64 13.81 31.22
N GLU A 4 12.78 13.87 32.20
CA GLU A 4 12.11 12.66 32.72
C GLU A 4 11.13 12.10 31.71
N ALA A 5 10.41 12.96 31.00
CA ALA A 5 9.51 12.52 29.96
C ALA A 5 10.27 11.83 28.81
N CYS A 6 11.42 12.35 28.43
CA CYS A 6 12.27 11.74 27.41
C CYS A 6 12.77 10.37 27.83
N GLU A 7 13.22 10.23 29.08
CA GLU A 7 13.69 8.95 29.61
C GLU A 7 12.58 7.90 29.62
N ALA A 8 11.38 8.29 30.05
CA ALA A 8 10.23 7.40 30.05
C ALA A 8 9.88 6.95 28.64
N ALA A 9 9.92 7.86 27.69
CA ALA A 9 9.66 7.55 26.28
C ALA A 9 10.72 6.61 25.70
N GLU A 10 11.98 6.75 26.08
CA GLU A 10 13.05 5.87 25.63
C GLU A 10 12.95 4.45 26.16
N LYS A 11 12.39 4.28 27.36
CA LYS A 11 12.24 2.96 27.97
C LYS A 11 11.07 2.17 27.39
N VAL A 12 10.03 2.86 26.94
CA VAL A 12 8.81 2.23 26.41
C VAL A 12 9.04 1.57 25.04
N PRO A 13 9.78 2.16 24.08
CA PRO A 13 9.85 1.65 22.71
C PRO A 13 10.37 0.23 22.55
N ARG A 14 11.14 -0.29 23.50
CA ARG A 14 11.70 -1.65 23.40
C ARG A 14 10.65 -2.74 23.48
N ALA A 15 9.52 -2.43 24.11
CA ALA A 15 8.41 -3.35 24.24
C ALA A 15 7.29 -2.99 23.28
N VAL A 16 7.55 -2.07 22.34
CA VAL A 16 6.53 -1.62 21.41
C VAL A 16 6.10 -2.77 20.52
N ASP A 17 4.81 -2.92 20.41
CA ASP A 17 4.18 -3.83 19.50
C ASP A 17 4.48 -3.40 18.07
N ARG A 18 5.24 -4.21 17.36
CA ARG A 18 5.62 -3.94 15.97
C ARG A 18 4.40 -3.94 15.05
N VAL A 19 3.39 -4.73 15.37
CA VAL A 19 2.13 -4.72 14.61
C VAL A 19 1.47 -3.35 14.72
N GLU A 20 1.40 -2.78 15.93
CA GLU A 20 0.82 -1.45 16.12
C GLU A 20 1.63 -0.36 15.43
N MET A 21 2.95 -0.49 15.42
CA MET A 21 3.81 0.46 14.70
C MET A 21 3.51 0.44 13.21
N LEU A 22 3.42 -0.75 12.61
CA LEU A 22 3.09 -0.88 11.20
C LEU A 22 1.64 -0.49 10.91
N ARG A 23 0.73 -0.78 11.85
CA ARG A 23 -0.68 -0.35 11.74
C ARG A 23 -0.79 1.18 11.70
N SER A 24 -0.01 1.87 12.53
CA SER A 24 0.03 3.33 12.52
C SER A 24 0.56 3.86 11.19
N GLN A 25 1.57 3.19 10.63
CA GLN A 25 2.10 3.55 9.31
C GLN A 25 1.04 3.33 8.23
N ALA A 26 0.32 2.20 8.29
CA ALA A 26 -0.74 1.90 7.33
C ALA A 26 -1.88 2.93 7.43
N ARG A 27 -2.23 3.34 8.65
CA ARG A 27 -3.25 4.36 8.87
C ARG A 27 -2.83 5.70 8.28
N TYR A 28 -1.57 6.08 8.47
CA TYR A 28 -1.02 7.30 7.89
C TYR A 28 -1.03 7.24 6.36
N GLN A 29 -0.65 6.10 5.81
CA GLN A 29 -0.44 5.94 4.37
C GLN A 29 -1.75 5.75 3.60
N PHE A 30 -2.69 5.00 4.16
CA PHE A 30 -3.93 4.58 3.49
C PHE A 30 -5.21 5.09 4.15
N GLY A 31 -5.11 5.76 5.28
CA GLY A 31 -6.27 6.18 6.07
C GLY A 31 -6.74 5.09 7.04
N GLU A 32 -7.82 5.35 7.73
CA GLU A 32 -8.32 4.44 8.78
C GLU A 32 -8.63 3.04 8.25
N ASP A 33 -9.23 2.95 7.07
CA ASP A 33 -9.55 1.66 6.46
C ASP A 33 -8.29 0.86 6.10
N GLY A 34 -7.18 1.55 5.86
CA GLY A 34 -5.91 0.89 5.56
C GLY A 34 -5.29 0.17 6.74
N SER A 35 -5.68 0.51 7.95
CA SER A 35 -5.17 -0.16 9.14
C SER A 35 -5.55 -1.64 9.18
N SER A 36 -6.59 -2.03 8.45
CA SER A 36 -7.01 -3.43 8.34
C SER A 36 -5.98 -4.33 7.69
N LEU A 37 -4.99 -3.76 6.98
CA LEU A 37 -3.87 -4.53 6.45
C LEU A 37 -3.14 -5.31 7.53
N LEU A 38 -3.11 -4.81 8.75
CA LEU A 38 -2.40 -5.43 9.85
C LEU A 38 -3.28 -6.36 10.70
N ASP A 39 -4.58 -6.46 10.40
CA ASP A 39 -5.49 -7.31 11.16
C ASP A 39 -5.10 -8.78 11.03
N GLY A 40 -4.87 -9.42 12.18
CA GLY A 40 -4.47 -10.82 12.22
C GLY A 40 -3.07 -11.10 11.69
N CYS A 41 -2.25 -10.07 11.53
CA CYS A 41 -0.89 -10.20 10.99
C CYS A 41 0.15 -10.44 12.08
N ASN A 42 1.18 -11.18 11.71
CA ASN A 42 2.42 -11.29 12.44
C ASN A 42 3.49 -10.48 11.73
N VAL A 43 4.43 -9.94 12.49
CA VAL A 43 5.55 -9.18 11.94
C VAL A 43 6.81 -10.03 12.06
N ALA A 44 7.53 -10.16 10.97
CA ALA A 44 8.78 -10.92 10.91
C ALA A 44 9.89 -10.02 10.38
N GLY A 45 11.13 -10.50 10.52
CA GLY A 45 12.30 -9.78 10.04
C GLY A 45 12.92 -8.91 11.11
N LYS A 46 13.99 -8.24 10.73
CA LYS A 46 14.79 -7.40 11.62
C LYS A 46 14.63 -5.95 11.20
N TYR A 47 14.28 -5.10 12.17
CA TYR A 47 14.13 -3.67 11.88
C TYR A 47 15.39 -3.11 11.21
N PRO A 48 15.29 -2.31 10.17
CA PRO A 48 14.04 -1.72 9.62
C PRO A 48 13.36 -2.56 8.53
N TYR A 49 13.83 -3.77 8.26
CA TYR A 49 13.33 -4.63 7.17
C TYR A 49 12.21 -5.54 7.67
N LEU A 50 11.13 -4.93 8.14
CA LEU A 50 10.00 -5.66 8.70
C LEU A 50 9.01 -6.07 7.61
N LYS A 51 8.50 -7.30 7.73
CA LYS A 51 7.46 -7.85 6.86
C LYS A 51 6.23 -8.14 7.71
N PHE A 52 5.05 -7.96 7.14
CA PHE A 52 3.83 -8.35 7.83
C PHE A 52 3.10 -9.43 7.03
N LEU A 53 2.71 -10.48 7.75
CA LEU A 53 2.14 -11.69 7.16
C LEU A 53 0.84 -12.05 7.86
N ARG A 54 -0.12 -12.48 7.08
CA ARG A 54 -1.37 -13.06 7.60
C ARG A 54 -1.35 -14.55 7.26
N GLY A 55 -1.10 -15.38 8.28
CA GLY A 55 -0.81 -16.79 8.04
C GLY A 55 0.49 -16.94 7.26
N ASN A 56 0.46 -17.62 6.11
CA ASN A 56 1.61 -17.80 5.25
C ASN A 56 1.73 -16.73 4.16
N ALA A 57 0.74 -15.84 4.06
CA ALA A 57 0.71 -14.84 3.00
C ALA A 57 1.38 -13.55 3.48
N GLN A 58 2.44 -13.14 2.81
CA GLN A 58 3.06 -11.84 3.06
C GLN A 58 2.21 -10.77 2.38
N LEU A 59 1.68 -9.84 3.17
CA LEU A 59 0.86 -8.75 2.65
C LEU A 59 1.71 -7.55 2.22
N GLY A 60 2.85 -7.35 2.87
CA GLY A 60 3.73 -6.25 2.51
C GLY A 60 4.96 -6.19 3.40
N MET A 61 5.72 -5.12 3.24
CA MET A 61 6.93 -4.89 4.02
C MET A 61 7.21 -3.40 4.15
N LEU A 62 7.93 -3.06 5.21
CA LEU A 62 8.44 -1.70 5.37
C LEU A 62 9.62 -1.52 4.41
N THR A 63 9.59 -0.45 3.63
CA THR A 63 10.66 -0.08 2.72
C THR A 63 11.45 1.06 3.35
N PRO A 64 12.63 0.79 3.96
CA PRO A 64 13.35 1.81 4.73
C PRO A 64 13.76 3.03 3.92
N GLU A 65 14.11 2.82 2.65
CA GLU A 65 14.54 3.89 1.77
C GLU A 65 13.44 4.94 1.55
N ARG A 66 12.19 4.51 1.60
CA ARG A 66 11.03 5.39 1.41
C ARG A 66 10.30 5.69 2.70
N GLY A 67 10.54 4.90 3.73
CA GLY A 67 9.81 5.01 5.00
C GLY A 67 8.34 4.66 4.85
N MET A 68 7.98 3.80 3.90
CA MET A 68 6.62 3.45 3.58
C MET A 68 6.44 1.94 3.49
N LEU A 69 5.20 1.49 3.65
CA LEU A 69 4.85 0.10 3.41
C LEU A 69 4.67 -0.14 1.91
N SER A 70 5.31 -1.20 1.43
CA SER A 70 5.13 -1.69 0.05
C SER A 70 4.28 -2.95 0.10
N LEU A 71 3.37 -3.10 -0.84
CA LEU A 71 2.40 -4.19 -0.83
C LEU A 71 2.75 -5.28 -1.83
N THR A 72 2.42 -6.52 -1.46
CA THR A 72 2.36 -7.65 -2.37
C THR A 72 0.98 -7.70 -3.03
N MET A 73 0.76 -8.67 -3.90
CA MET A 73 -0.58 -8.89 -4.47
C MET A 73 -1.61 -9.19 -3.38
N ASP A 74 -1.21 -9.97 -2.36
CA ASP A 74 -2.11 -10.27 -1.25
C ASP A 74 -2.47 -9.02 -0.45
N GLY A 75 -1.52 -8.11 -0.26
CA GLY A 75 -1.79 -6.82 0.38
C GLY A 75 -2.70 -5.95 -0.47
N GLY A 76 -2.49 -5.97 -1.79
CA GLY A 76 -3.36 -5.26 -2.73
C GLY A 76 -4.80 -5.77 -2.69
N ALA A 77 -4.98 -7.08 -2.49
CA ALA A 77 -6.32 -7.66 -2.36
C ALA A 77 -7.07 -7.09 -1.16
N VAL A 78 -6.39 -6.82 -0.06
CA VAL A 78 -7.00 -6.21 1.12
C VAL A 78 -7.45 -4.78 0.80
N LEU A 79 -6.62 -4.01 0.11
CA LEU A 79 -7.00 -2.66 -0.33
C LEU A 79 -8.20 -2.70 -1.26
N MET A 80 -8.23 -3.66 -2.18
CA MET A 80 -9.35 -3.82 -3.10
C MET A 80 -10.66 -4.10 -2.36
N GLU A 81 -10.63 -4.99 -1.38
CA GLU A 81 -11.81 -5.32 -0.56
C GLU A 81 -12.33 -4.09 0.18
N ARG A 82 -11.43 -3.23 0.65
CA ARG A 82 -11.80 -2.02 1.39
C ARG A 82 -12.10 -0.84 0.51
N GLY A 83 -11.84 -0.94 -0.78
CA GLY A 83 -12.02 0.17 -1.71
C GLY A 83 -11.08 1.34 -1.45
N VAL A 84 -9.89 1.07 -0.92
CA VAL A 84 -8.90 2.08 -0.55
C VAL A 84 -7.76 2.05 -1.55
N HIS A 85 -7.34 3.21 -2.03
CA HIS A 85 -6.23 3.37 -2.98
C HIS A 85 -6.33 2.40 -4.16
N THR A 86 -7.54 2.26 -4.71
CA THR A 86 -7.77 1.42 -5.87
C THR A 86 -7.78 2.27 -7.14
N VAL A 87 -7.21 1.70 -8.20
CA VAL A 87 -7.23 2.28 -9.54
C VAL A 87 -7.92 1.26 -10.44
N GLU A 88 -8.99 1.67 -11.09
CA GLU A 88 -9.70 0.81 -12.03
C GLU A 88 -9.17 1.02 -13.42
N MET A 89 -8.83 -0.07 -14.10
CA MET A 89 -8.37 -0.04 -15.47
C MET A 89 -9.45 -0.54 -16.41
N GLY A 90 -9.31 -0.20 -17.68
CA GLY A 90 -10.21 -0.69 -18.72
C GLY A 90 -10.02 -2.18 -19.00
N ASP A 91 -10.84 -2.71 -19.87
CA ASP A 91 -10.83 -4.14 -20.18
C ASP A 91 -9.78 -4.46 -21.24
N PHE A 92 -8.52 -4.46 -20.83
CA PHE A 92 -7.37 -4.81 -21.65
C PHE A 92 -6.31 -5.49 -20.76
N ASP A 93 -5.31 -6.08 -21.39
CA ASP A 93 -4.25 -6.76 -20.67
C ASP A 93 -3.21 -5.79 -20.14
N LEU A 94 -2.88 -5.93 -18.85
CA LEU A 94 -1.83 -5.13 -18.23
C LEU A 94 -0.47 -5.77 -18.56
N THR A 95 0.27 -5.16 -19.48
CA THR A 95 1.55 -5.71 -19.95
C THR A 95 2.77 -5.02 -19.36
N GLY A 96 2.60 -3.80 -18.92
CA GLY A 96 3.68 -3.00 -18.31
C GLY A 96 3.08 -2.02 -17.34
N ASN A 97 3.60 -0.80 -17.30
CA ASN A 97 3.01 0.24 -16.46
C ASN A 97 1.64 0.64 -16.98
N LEU A 98 0.78 1.06 -16.07
CA LEU A 98 -0.56 1.53 -16.43
C LEU A 98 -0.49 3.01 -16.76
N PHE A 99 -0.96 3.37 -17.95
CA PHE A 99 -1.02 4.77 -18.38
C PHE A 99 -2.39 5.38 -18.06
N ALA A 100 -2.42 6.68 -17.87
CA ALA A 100 -3.65 7.38 -17.48
C ALA A 100 -4.78 7.17 -18.47
N ILE A 101 -4.47 7.05 -19.76
CA ILE A 101 -5.48 6.79 -20.80
C ILE A 101 -6.25 5.49 -20.56
N GLY A 102 -5.60 4.52 -19.88
CA GLY A 102 -6.22 3.23 -19.57
C GLY A 102 -6.98 3.19 -18.24
N VAL A 103 -6.99 4.28 -17.50
CA VAL A 103 -7.67 4.36 -16.19
C VAL A 103 -9.13 4.75 -16.40
N THR A 104 -10.05 3.96 -15.84
CA THR A 104 -11.48 4.25 -15.90
C THR A 104 -11.99 4.88 -14.60
N GLY A 105 -11.26 4.73 -13.51
CA GLY A 105 -11.59 5.34 -12.23
C GLY A 105 -10.44 5.21 -11.27
N ALA A 106 -10.39 6.06 -10.28
CA ALA A 106 -9.34 6.04 -9.26
C ALA A 106 -9.85 6.67 -7.98
N ASP A 107 -9.40 6.14 -6.85
CA ASP A 107 -9.68 6.73 -5.55
C ASP A 107 -9.03 8.12 -5.51
N ASP A 108 -9.82 9.14 -5.20
CA ASP A 108 -9.37 10.53 -5.17
C ASP A 108 -8.41 10.82 -4.02
N ARG A 109 -8.28 9.91 -3.06
CA ARG A 109 -7.33 10.03 -1.96
C ARG A 109 -5.90 9.65 -2.35
N ILE A 110 -5.71 9.05 -3.52
CA ILE A 110 -4.39 8.66 -4.02
C ILE A 110 -3.56 9.90 -4.32
N ARG A 111 -2.33 9.89 -3.82
CA ARG A 111 -1.33 10.92 -4.12
C ARG A 111 -0.17 10.27 -4.88
N ALA A 112 0.56 11.07 -5.63
CA ALA A 112 1.77 10.57 -6.29
C ALA A 112 2.72 9.96 -5.25
N GLY A 113 3.23 8.78 -5.53
CA GLY A 113 4.08 8.02 -4.62
C GLY A 113 3.36 7.03 -3.74
N ASP A 114 2.04 7.04 -3.70
CA ASP A 114 1.27 6.10 -2.88
C ASP A 114 1.25 4.69 -3.47
N GLU A 115 1.20 3.70 -2.59
CA GLU A 115 0.96 2.30 -3.01
C GLU A 115 -0.51 2.16 -3.41
N VAL A 116 -0.74 1.52 -4.53
CA VAL A 116 -2.10 1.37 -5.08
C VAL A 116 -2.33 -0.06 -5.58
N ALA A 117 -3.59 -0.46 -5.59
CA ALA A 117 -4.05 -1.71 -6.17
C ALA A 117 -4.76 -1.42 -7.49
N ILE A 118 -4.41 -2.14 -8.53
CA ILE A 118 -5.04 -2.01 -9.85
C ILE A 118 -6.10 -3.09 -9.98
N VAL A 119 -7.31 -2.67 -10.28
CA VAL A 119 -8.49 -3.54 -10.35
C VAL A 119 -9.07 -3.50 -11.75
N ARG A 120 -9.46 -4.66 -12.26
CA ARG A 120 -10.14 -4.80 -13.53
C ARG A 120 -11.33 -5.74 -13.35
N ASN A 121 -12.52 -5.24 -13.63
CA ASN A 121 -13.76 -6.02 -13.51
C ASN A 121 -13.92 -6.74 -12.17
N GLY A 122 -13.60 -6.04 -11.07
CA GLY A 122 -13.71 -6.59 -9.73
C GLY A 122 -12.58 -7.55 -9.32
N GLU A 123 -11.58 -7.73 -10.18
CA GLU A 123 -10.44 -8.60 -9.88
C GLU A 123 -9.15 -7.79 -9.78
N LEU A 124 -8.28 -8.21 -8.88
CA LEU A 124 -6.97 -7.58 -8.71
C LEU A 124 -6.05 -7.94 -9.87
N GLU A 125 -5.60 -6.93 -10.60
CA GLU A 125 -4.67 -7.14 -11.72
C GLU A 125 -3.22 -6.87 -11.34
N GLY A 126 -2.99 -5.96 -10.41
CA GLY A 126 -1.64 -5.64 -10.02
C GLY A 126 -1.55 -4.69 -8.84
N VAL A 127 -0.35 -4.50 -8.37
CA VAL A 127 -0.02 -3.49 -7.35
C VAL A 127 1.20 -2.72 -7.80
N GLY A 128 1.27 -1.49 -7.39
CA GLY A 128 2.40 -0.64 -7.75
C GLY A 128 2.35 0.70 -7.03
N VAL A 129 3.07 1.65 -7.58
CA VAL A 129 3.22 2.99 -7.02
C VAL A 129 2.58 3.99 -7.97
N ALA A 130 1.72 4.84 -7.43
CA ALA A 130 1.07 5.89 -8.22
C ALA A 130 2.13 6.90 -8.70
N ALA A 131 2.12 7.18 -10.00
CA ALA A 131 3.01 8.16 -10.60
C ALA A 131 2.38 9.56 -10.61
N MET A 132 1.06 9.63 -10.37
CA MET A 132 0.31 10.88 -10.29
C MET A 132 -0.83 10.69 -9.30
N SER A 133 -1.54 11.77 -8.95
CA SER A 133 -2.69 11.67 -8.06
C SER A 133 -3.83 10.93 -8.74
N GLY A 134 -4.75 10.37 -7.92
CA GLY A 134 -5.93 9.70 -8.45
C GLY A 134 -6.78 10.63 -9.31
N GLU A 135 -6.89 11.87 -8.92
CA GLU A 135 -7.60 12.88 -9.69
C GLU A 135 -6.96 13.08 -11.07
N ASP A 136 -5.63 13.22 -11.11
CA ASP A 136 -4.91 13.40 -12.37
C ASP A 136 -5.01 12.17 -13.27
N MET A 137 -5.04 10.98 -12.70
CA MET A 137 -5.20 9.74 -13.48
C MET A 137 -6.48 9.78 -14.31
N VAL A 138 -7.55 10.30 -13.75
CA VAL A 138 -8.85 10.36 -14.39
C VAL A 138 -8.97 11.55 -15.37
N GLN A 139 -8.40 12.68 -14.98
CA GLN A 139 -8.56 13.93 -15.74
C GLN A 139 -7.51 14.13 -16.82
N SER A 140 -6.25 13.83 -16.53
CA SER A 140 -5.15 14.13 -17.45
C SER A 140 -5.16 13.27 -18.70
N ARG A 141 -5.43 11.98 -18.55
CA ARG A 141 -5.41 10.98 -19.62
C ARG A 141 -4.08 10.92 -20.38
N ARG A 142 -3.02 11.38 -19.77
CA ARG A 142 -1.65 11.38 -20.32
C ARG A 142 -0.65 10.91 -19.27
N GLY A 143 0.38 10.23 -19.73
CA GLY A 143 1.50 9.80 -18.91
C GLY A 143 1.20 8.54 -18.11
N GLU A 144 2.19 8.11 -17.35
CA GLU A 144 2.08 6.94 -16.50
C GLU A 144 1.21 7.25 -15.28
N ALA A 145 0.18 6.45 -15.06
CA ALA A 145 -0.65 6.54 -13.87
C ALA A 145 -0.07 5.71 -12.74
N VAL A 146 0.32 4.47 -13.02
CA VAL A 146 0.86 3.56 -12.01
C VAL A 146 2.09 2.85 -12.57
N ARG A 147 3.16 2.86 -11.79
CA ARG A 147 4.33 2.04 -12.04
C ARG A 147 4.10 0.69 -11.38
N VAL A 148 3.86 -0.31 -12.21
CA VAL A 148 3.46 -1.64 -11.74
C VAL A 148 4.68 -2.39 -11.22
N ARG A 149 4.58 -2.89 -9.99
CA ARG A 149 5.62 -3.71 -9.38
C ARG A 149 5.32 -5.19 -9.51
N HIS A 150 4.08 -5.56 -9.24
CA HIS A 150 3.61 -6.94 -9.38
C HIS A 150 2.30 -6.94 -10.14
N LYS A 151 2.11 -7.93 -10.98
CA LYS A 151 0.85 -8.11 -11.72
C LYS A 151 0.41 -9.58 -11.62
N ARG A 152 -0.89 -9.80 -11.82
CA ARG A 152 -1.45 -11.14 -11.78
C ARG A 152 -0.81 -12.00 -12.88
N LYS A 153 -0.36 -13.19 -12.49
CA LYS A 153 0.16 -14.13 -13.47
C LYS A 153 -1.01 -14.72 -14.25
N ARG A 154 -0.89 -14.70 -15.56
CA ARG A 154 -1.84 -15.35 -16.46
C ARG A 154 -1.29 -16.69 -16.86
N LYS A 155 -2.18 -17.65 -16.91
CA LYS A 155 -1.83 -18.98 -17.41
C LYS A 155 -1.85 -18.98 -18.94
#